data_2b01c24d08c8951f065cb55be3e0d556
#
_entry.id   2b01c24d08c8951f065cb55be3e0d556
#
_cell.length_a   1.000
_cell.length_b   1.000
_cell.length_c   1.000
_cell.angle_alpha   90.00
_cell.angle_beta   90.00
_cell.angle_gamma   90.00
#
_symmetry.space_group_name_H-M   'P 1'
#
loop_
_entity.id
_entity.type
_entity.pdbx_description
1 polymer ?
#
loop_
_entity_poly.entity_id
_entity_poly.type
_entity_poly.pdbx_seq_one_letter_code
_entity_poly.pdbx_strand_id
1 'polypeptide(L)'
;MKNIPKKQFAGWMLMLLLCISISAFAQSPKKVTGRVMDAQGELLIGVNVTEAADPSNGVVTDINGTYTITLKGNKPSLKFSYIGFKDKVVAVGSKGVLDVALEEDVAALDEVVVVGFGTQKKASVVGSITNIEPAKLAAAPSRSLSNNLAGMVPGVIAVQRSGDPWFNNSDFWIRGISSFTGNTNPLVLVDGVERSLHDIDPEEIASFSVLKDAAASAVYGVRGANGVVMIETKRGKIGKPQVNVRFEHSFTQPIKIPDYIGSVKYLELINEMYAEQGRNPFVSEATLLNYKNQTDPELYPDVNWWDVISKDHADNTKANVSVNGGTDILRYALVAGYYNENGIIERDKNQEWDSSLKVSRYTVRSNVDVNVTPTTLFRANVGVFLQTRNAPPGDTETNQGIFYQAMRVPPYVHPAIYADGRIPRVMYKENPWAWATQRGYEKLNHNKIESLVSLEQDLKFVTPGLKFKGTFSFDKFSATSVTRSKNPYYYNPATARDAEGNIITDVQTTGQEFLGYAKGAEWGDQSIYLEGMFSYNRIFGKVHDVNAMFLYNQNIRKTKVRFPVQFLSDGSFAASHQPDQDDVWQGC
;
A
#
# COMPACT_ATOMS: atom_id res chain seq x y z
N MET A 1 -2.29 70.35 -17.70
CA MET A 1 -2.04 69.58 -16.47
C MET A 1 -0.91 70.25 -15.70
N LYS A 2 -1.20 70.94 -14.57
CA LYS A 2 -0.21 71.73 -13.83
C LYS A 2 0.70 70.82 -13.01
N ASN A 3 2.02 70.99 -13.22
CA ASN A 3 3.07 70.31 -12.47
C ASN A 3 3.06 70.72 -11.01
N ILE A 4 2.83 69.74 -10.11
CA ILE A 4 2.96 69.92 -8.64
C ILE A 4 4.48 69.83 -8.35
N PRO A 5 5.07 70.81 -7.64
CA PRO A 5 6.50 70.81 -7.36
C PRO A 5 6.87 69.70 -6.40
N LYS A 6 7.93 68.93 -6.73
CA LYS A 6 8.41 67.76 -5.97
C LYS A 6 8.62 67.96 -4.46
N LYS A 7 8.82 69.18 -3.99
CA LYS A 7 8.95 69.54 -2.57
C LYS A 7 7.63 69.45 -1.78
N GLN A 8 6.49 69.69 -2.42
CA GLN A 8 5.19 69.58 -1.77
C GLN A 8 4.73 68.12 -1.66
N PHE A 9 5.11 67.25 -2.63
CA PHE A 9 4.82 65.80 -2.58
C PHE A 9 5.59 65.10 -1.46
N ALA A 10 6.84 65.48 -1.22
CA ALA A 10 7.65 64.97 -0.10
C ALA A 10 7.08 65.38 1.26
N GLY A 11 6.54 66.57 1.38
CA GLY A 11 5.86 67.04 2.63
C GLY A 11 4.59 66.27 2.95
N TRP A 12 3.77 65.98 1.92
CA TRP A 12 2.55 65.18 2.09
C TRP A 12 2.85 63.70 2.41
N MET A 13 3.91 63.14 1.83
CA MET A 13 4.35 61.77 2.12
C MET A 13 4.94 61.67 3.53
N LEU A 14 5.65 62.68 4.02
CA LEU A 14 6.17 62.73 5.39
C LEU A 14 5.04 62.90 6.44
N MET A 15 4.00 63.69 6.10
CA MET A 15 2.82 63.87 6.94
C MET A 15 1.96 62.58 7.00
N LEU A 16 1.85 61.85 5.90
CA LEU A 16 1.17 60.56 5.83
C LEU A 16 1.92 59.46 6.64
N LEU A 17 3.25 59.45 6.58
CA LEU A 17 4.09 58.58 7.41
C LEU A 17 4.03 58.92 8.88
N LEU A 18 3.88 60.19 9.24
CA LEU A 18 3.70 60.62 10.66
C LEU A 18 2.33 60.24 11.21
N CYS A 19 1.25 60.27 10.39
CA CYS A 19 -0.09 59.83 10.81
C CYS A 19 -0.20 58.30 10.98
N ILE A 20 0.62 57.51 10.28
CA ILE A 20 0.65 56.04 10.43
C ILE A 20 1.37 55.61 11.73
N SER A 21 2.28 56.45 12.25
CA SER A 21 3.08 56.10 13.44
C SER A 21 2.35 56.33 14.78
N ILE A 22 1.13 56.90 14.79
CA ILE A 22 0.40 57.21 16.04
C ILE A 22 -0.60 56.11 16.46
N SER A 23 -0.75 55.04 15.68
CA SER A 23 -1.69 53.94 15.95
C SER A 23 -1.10 52.75 16.71
N ALA A 24 0.14 52.78 17.11
CA ALA A 24 0.70 51.78 18.01
C ALA A 24 0.28 52.02 19.46
N PHE A 25 -1.01 51.84 19.78
CA PHE A 25 -1.42 51.64 21.16
C PHE A 25 -0.76 50.37 21.69
N ALA A 26 0.26 50.51 22.51
CA ALA A 26 0.81 49.46 23.33
C ALA A 26 -0.29 48.96 24.29
N GLN A 27 -0.98 47.88 23.85
CA GLN A 27 -1.92 47.21 24.75
C GLN A 27 -1.10 46.54 25.86
N SER A 28 -1.43 46.90 27.09
CA SER A 28 -0.85 46.25 28.27
C SER A 28 -1.22 44.76 28.24
N PRO A 29 -0.25 43.85 28.40
CA PRO A 29 -0.53 42.42 28.38
C PRO A 29 -1.53 42.08 29.49
N LYS A 30 -2.69 41.52 29.11
CA LYS A 30 -3.75 41.16 30.04
C LYS A 30 -3.42 39.82 30.69
N LYS A 31 -3.24 39.84 32.01
CA LYS A 31 -3.03 38.66 32.83
C LYS A 31 -4.37 38.07 33.27
N VAL A 32 -4.56 36.75 33.01
CA VAL A 32 -5.76 36.01 33.42
C VAL A 32 -5.35 34.88 34.33
N THR A 33 -6.05 34.77 35.45
CA THR A 33 -5.90 33.69 36.43
C THR A 33 -7.20 32.95 36.59
N GLY A 34 -7.18 31.71 37.06
CA GLY A 34 -8.40 30.94 37.33
C GLY A 34 -8.11 29.52 37.78
N ARG A 35 -9.16 28.80 38.06
CA ARG A 35 -9.11 27.39 38.43
C ARG A 35 -9.82 26.54 37.37
N VAL A 36 -9.32 25.33 37.19
CA VAL A 36 -9.98 24.34 36.35
C VAL A 36 -10.44 23.18 37.23
N MET A 37 -11.71 22.82 37.10
CA MET A 37 -12.36 21.76 37.87
C MET A 37 -13.19 20.87 36.95
N ASP A 38 -13.57 19.69 37.43
CA ASP A 38 -14.54 18.84 36.77
C ASP A 38 -16.00 19.27 37.08
N ALA A 39 -16.97 18.49 36.58
CA ALA A 39 -18.40 18.72 36.82
C ALA A 39 -18.82 18.47 38.27
N GLN A 40 -18.02 17.75 39.05
CA GLN A 40 -18.20 17.45 40.48
C GLN A 40 -17.53 18.48 41.39
N GLY A 41 -16.71 19.37 40.83
CA GLY A 41 -15.99 20.43 41.55
C GLY A 41 -14.61 20.00 42.04
N GLU A 42 -14.10 18.85 41.62
CA GLU A 42 -12.71 18.44 41.89
C GLU A 42 -11.73 19.23 41.05
N LEU A 43 -10.62 19.67 41.64
CA LEU A 43 -9.60 20.47 40.97
C LEU A 43 -8.75 19.63 40.02
N LEU A 44 -8.62 20.06 38.78
CA LEU A 44 -7.89 19.32 37.75
C LEU A 44 -6.44 19.81 37.61
N ILE A 45 -5.50 18.94 37.92
CA ILE A 45 -4.05 19.19 37.87
C ILE A 45 -3.53 18.79 36.45
N GLY A 46 -2.68 19.61 35.85
CA GLY A 46 -2.07 19.26 34.57
C GLY A 46 -2.92 19.59 33.34
N VAL A 47 -3.98 20.39 33.48
CA VAL A 47 -4.77 20.87 32.34
C VAL A 47 -3.95 21.83 31.48
N ASN A 48 -3.88 21.59 30.19
CA ASN A 48 -3.22 22.48 29.24
C ASN A 48 -4.17 23.66 28.90
N VAL A 49 -3.73 24.88 29.19
CA VAL A 49 -4.47 26.13 28.95
C VAL A 49 -3.70 26.95 27.92
N THR A 50 -4.22 27.07 26.71
CA THR A 50 -3.57 27.77 25.59
C THR A 50 -4.44 28.92 25.08
N GLU A 51 -3.82 29.95 24.53
CA GLU A 51 -4.56 30.99 23.80
C GLU A 51 -5.03 30.40 22.46
N ALA A 52 -6.34 30.42 22.18
CA ALA A 52 -6.91 29.76 21.01
C ALA A 52 -6.38 30.31 19.67
N ALA A 53 -5.96 31.59 19.65
CA ALA A 53 -5.39 32.26 18.48
C ALA A 53 -3.85 32.04 18.34
N ASP A 54 -3.17 31.70 19.44
CA ASP A 54 -1.71 31.42 19.49
C ASP A 54 -1.45 30.20 20.39
N PRO A 55 -1.52 28.98 19.85
CA PRO A 55 -1.30 27.75 20.62
C PRO A 55 0.09 27.62 21.25
N SER A 56 1.06 28.45 20.84
CA SER A 56 2.39 28.49 21.43
C SER A 56 2.41 29.24 22.78
N ASN A 57 1.37 30.08 23.05
CA ASN A 57 1.18 30.76 24.32
C ASN A 57 0.29 29.89 25.23
N GLY A 58 0.89 29.07 26.07
CA GLY A 58 0.18 28.14 26.93
C GLY A 58 0.84 27.96 28.30
N VAL A 59 0.03 27.51 29.26
CA VAL A 59 0.46 27.14 30.63
C VAL A 59 -0.29 25.87 31.05
N VAL A 60 0.19 25.24 32.12
CA VAL A 60 -0.43 24.05 32.69
C VAL A 60 -0.92 24.34 34.09
N THR A 61 -2.07 23.80 34.49
CA THR A 61 -2.59 24.00 35.88
C THR A 61 -1.70 23.31 36.91
N ASP A 62 -1.50 23.99 38.04
CA ASP A 62 -0.71 23.51 39.17
C ASP A 62 -1.45 22.46 40.04
N ILE A 63 -0.84 22.05 41.15
CA ILE A 63 -1.41 21.08 42.11
C ILE A 63 -2.72 21.51 42.76
N ASN A 64 -3.07 22.80 42.68
CA ASN A 64 -4.32 23.36 43.16
C ASN A 64 -5.30 23.65 42.01
N GLY A 65 -5.05 23.08 40.81
CA GLY A 65 -5.86 23.32 39.62
C GLY A 65 -5.83 24.75 39.12
N THR A 66 -4.87 25.62 39.59
CA THR A 66 -4.82 27.03 39.23
C THR A 66 -3.89 27.27 38.03
N TYR A 67 -4.25 28.25 37.21
CA TYR A 67 -3.43 28.71 36.10
C TYR A 67 -3.29 30.22 36.08
N THR A 68 -2.21 30.68 35.44
CA THR A 68 -1.97 32.09 35.17
C THR A 68 -1.35 32.23 33.79
N ILE A 69 -2.06 32.90 32.88
CA ILE A 69 -1.61 33.14 31.51
C ILE A 69 -1.64 34.61 31.15
N THR A 70 -0.65 35.06 30.38
CA THR A 70 -0.60 36.43 29.86
C THR A 70 -0.99 36.41 28.39
N LEU A 71 -2.07 37.13 28.05
CA LEU A 71 -2.68 37.12 26.71
C LEU A 71 -2.08 38.20 25.82
N LYS A 72 -1.97 37.90 24.53
CA LYS A 72 -1.36 38.74 23.49
C LYS A 72 -2.38 39.29 22.48
N GLY A 73 -3.60 38.71 22.39
CA GLY A 73 -4.57 39.01 21.33
C GLY A 73 -5.67 40.04 21.71
N ASN A 74 -6.32 40.64 20.69
CA ASN A 74 -7.37 41.67 20.84
C ASN A 74 -8.75 41.11 21.24
N LYS A 75 -9.03 39.84 20.99
CA LYS A 75 -10.23 39.10 21.44
C LYS A 75 -9.80 37.75 21.98
N PRO A 76 -9.16 37.73 23.15
CA PRO A 76 -8.56 36.49 23.63
C PRO A 76 -9.64 35.50 24.05
N SER A 77 -9.48 34.26 23.59
CA SER A 77 -10.17 33.09 24.08
C SER A 77 -9.13 32.04 24.51
N LEU A 78 -9.43 31.36 25.60
CA LEU A 78 -8.58 30.28 26.13
C LEU A 78 -9.19 28.93 25.76
N LYS A 79 -8.34 28.06 25.29
CA LYS A 79 -8.64 26.65 25.05
C LYS A 79 -8.08 25.82 26.21
N PHE A 80 -8.94 25.06 26.84
CA PHE A 80 -8.64 24.14 27.93
C PHE A 80 -8.69 22.71 27.36
N SER A 81 -7.60 21.94 27.50
CA SER A 81 -7.55 20.56 27.07
C SER A 81 -6.90 19.67 28.15
N TYR A 82 -7.56 18.55 28.45
CA TYR A 82 -7.09 17.58 29.43
C TYR A 82 -7.49 16.16 29.02
N ILE A 83 -6.62 15.18 29.27
CA ILE A 83 -6.87 13.78 28.91
C ILE A 83 -8.12 13.28 29.64
N GLY A 84 -9.10 12.77 28.90
CA GLY A 84 -10.37 12.29 29.45
C GLY A 84 -11.47 13.34 29.57
N PHE A 85 -11.23 14.59 29.13
CA PHE A 85 -12.20 15.66 29.15
C PHE A 85 -12.38 16.28 27.76
N LYS A 86 -13.57 16.84 27.49
CA LYS A 86 -13.86 17.58 26.26
C LYS A 86 -13.09 18.89 26.22
N ASP A 87 -12.45 19.15 25.08
CA ASP A 87 -11.85 20.46 24.84
C ASP A 87 -12.88 21.58 24.98
N LYS A 88 -12.57 22.61 25.79
CA LYS A 88 -13.45 23.76 26.02
C LYS A 88 -12.77 25.05 25.64
N VAL A 89 -13.41 25.82 24.77
CA VAL A 89 -12.94 27.16 24.39
C VAL A 89 -13.83 28.21 25.06
N VAL A 90 -13.20 29.09 25.85
CA VAL A 90 -13.92 30.12 26.61
C VAL A 90 -13.37 31.49 26.25
N ALA A 91 -14.25 32.42 25.88
CA ALA A 91 -13.86 33.79 25.61
C ALA A 91 -13.50 34.52 26.94
N VAL A 92 -12.36 35.19 26.94
CA VAL A 92 -11.91 35.97 28.10
C VAL A 92 -12.61 37.34 28.10
N GLY A 93 -13.58 37.49 28.97
CA GLY A 93 -14.29 38.76 29.18
C GLY A 93 -13.41 39.85 29.81
N SER A 94 -14.02 40.88 30.38
CA SER A 94 -13.31 41.99 31.06
C SER A 94 -12.67 41.57 32.40
N LYS A 95 -13.14 40.48 33.01
CA LYS A 95 -12.67 39.98 34.31
C LYS A 95 -11.28 39.31 34.18
N GLY A 96 -10.40 39.58 35.13
CA GLY A 96 -9.05 38.99 35.20
C GLY A 96 -9.01 37.56 35.80
N VAL A 97 -10.15 37.06 36.28
CA VAL A 97 -10.30 35.72 36.86
C VAL A 97 -11.32 34.93 36.04
N LEU A 98 -10.95 33.71 35.61
CA LEU A 98 -11.79 32.84 34.81
C LEU A 98 -11.69 31.39 35.33
N ASP A 99 -12.68 30.96 36.11
CA ASP A 99 -12.82 29.56 36.54
C ASP A 99 -13.61 28.79 35.51
N VAL A 100 -13.14 27.56 35.21
CA VAL A 100 -13.68 26.71 34.13
C VAL A 100 -13.93 25.30 34.65
N ALA A 101 -15.16 24.82 34.49
CA ALA A 101 -15.49 23.42 34.67
C ALA A 101 -15.39 22.70 33.32
N LEU A 102 -14.64 21.59 33.28
CA LEU A 102 -14.55 20.69 32.13
C LEU A 102 -15.56 19.55 32.28
N GLU A 103 -16.14 19.15 31.18
CA GLU A 103 -17.00 17.98 31.11
C GLU A 103 -16.14 16.77 30.72
N GLU A 104 -16.33 15.65 31.43
CA GLU A 104 -15.68 14.39 31.04
C GLU A 104 -16.06 14.04 29.60
N ASP A 105 -15.05 13.67 28.79
CA ASP A 105 -15.28 13.13 27.47
C ASP A 105 -15.56 11.63 27.59
N VAL A 106 -16.81 11.31 27.88
CA VAL A 106 -17.29 9.92 28.00
C VAL A 106 -17.04 9.14 26.70
N ALA A 107 -16.91 9.83 25.57
CA ALA A 107 -16.56 9.22 24.30
C ALA A 107 -15.06 8.81 24.21
N ALA A 108 -14.17 9.53 24.92
CA ALA A 108 -12.75 9.16 24.99
C ALA A 108 -12.50 7.95 25.92
N LEU A 109 -13.42 7.69 26.87
CA LEU A 109 -13.37 6.49 27.74
C LEU A 109 -14.00 5.25 27.09
N ASP A 110 -14.75 5.42 26.01
CA ASP A 110 -15.39 4.36 25.24
C ASP A 110 -14.64 4.05 23.92
N GLU A 111 -13.28 4.03 23.93
CA GLU A 111 -12.54 3.48 22.79
C GLU A 111 -12.94 2.01 22.65
N VAL A 112 -13.84 1.77 21.69
CA VAL A 112 -14.37 0.46 21.39
C VAL A 112 -13.40 -0.26 20.46
N VAL A 113 -12.97 -1.42 20.87
CA VAL A 113 -12.10 -2.29 20.07
C VAL A 113 -12.95 -3.39 19.44
N VAL A 114 -12.79 -3.61 18.16
CA VAL A 114 -13.39 -4.75 17.49
C VAL A 114 -12.68 -6.02 17.97
N VAL A 115 -13.45 -6.93 18.55
CA VAL A 115 -12.96 -8.19 19.08
C VAL A 115 -13.79 -9.33 18.50
N GLY A 116 -13.17 -10.15 17.68
CA GLY A 116 -13.85 -11.30 17.08
C GLY A 116 -15.11 -10.88 16.32
N PHE A 117 -16.25 -11.37 16.74
CA PHE A 117 -17.56 -11.09 16.13
C PHE A 117 -18.34 -9.95 16.82
N GLY A 118 -17.66 -9.12 17.65
CA GLY A 118 -18.31 -8.04 18.37
C GLY A 118 -17.38 -6.88 18.67
N THR A 119 -17.93 -5.87 19.34
CA THR A 119 -17.17 -4.72 19.84
C THR A 119 -17.13 -4.77 21.35
N GLN A 120 -15.96 -4.57 21.96
CA GLN A 120 -15.78 -4.49 23.41
C GLN A 120 -15.10 -3.17 23.77
N LYS A 121 -15.34 -2.68 24.99
CA LYS A 121 -14.58 -1.53 25.50
C LYS A 121 -13.12 -1.93 25.64
N LYS A 122 -12.20 -1.10 25.19
CA LYS A 122 -10.75 -1.37 25.25
C LYS A 122 -10.29 -1.75 26.65
N ALA A 123 -10.86 -1.12 27.68
CA ALA A 123 -10.57 -1.42 29.08
C ALA A 123 -11.00 -2.83 29.54
N SER A 124 -11.93 -3.49 28.84
CA SER A 124 -12.42 -4.83 29.19
C SER A 124 -11.78 -5.95 28.36
N VAL A 125 -10.89 -5.62 27.42
CA VAL A 125 -10.22 -6.59 26.57
C VAL A 125 -9.03 -7.21 27.30
N VAL A 126 -9.12 -8.49 27.62
CA VAL A 126 -8.06 -9.25 28.32
C VAL A 126 -6.93 -9.67 27.37
N GLY A 127 -7.14 -9.61 26.04
CA GLY A 127 -6.17 -10.03 25.02
C GLY A 127 -5.26 -8.91 24.50
N SER A 128 -4.06 -9.28 24.01
CA SER A 128 -3.16 -8.33 23.35
C SER A 128 -3.68 -7.98 21.95
N ILE A 129 -4.41 -6.88 21.85
CA ILE A 129 -4.89 -6.31 20.59
C ILE A 129 -4.11 -5.04 20.29
N THR A 130 -3.65 -4.92 19.06
CA THR A 130 -3.00 -3.69 18.58
C THR A 130 -3.86 -3.07 17.49
N ASN A 131 -4.30 -1.85 17.74
CA ASN A 131 -4.98 -1.03 16.73
C ASN A 131 -3.98 -0.10 16.07
N ILE A 132 -4.12 0.07 14.76
CA ILE A 132 -3.33 1.01 13.98
C ILE A 132 -4.27 2.07 13.43
N GLU A 133 -3.86 3.32 13.55
CA GLU A 133 -4.58 4.42 12.90
C GLU A 133 -4.51 4.27 11.36
N PRO A 134 -5.64 4.24 10.66
CA PRO A 134 -5.65 4.09 9.20
C PRO A 134 -4.83 5.16 8.46
N ALA A 135 -4.76 6.38 9.01
CA ALA A 135 -3.97 7.46 8.43
C ALA A 135 -2.47 7.12 8.35
N LYS A 136 -1.94 6.39 9.33
CA LYS A 136 -0.54 5.94 9.31
C LYS A 136 -0.31 4.87 8.24
N LEU A 137 -1.27 3.98 8.03
CA LEU A 137 -1.22 2.98 6.96
C LEU A 137 -1.30 3.62 5.57
N ALA A 138 -2.14 4.65 5.42
CA ALA A 138 -2.29 5.37 4.16
C ALA A 138 -1.10 6.30 3.85
N ALA A 139 -0.32 6.72 4.85
CA ALA A 139 0.81 7.64 4.66
C ALA A 139 2.00 6.99 3.93
N ALA A 140 2.12 5.66 3.93
CA ALA A 140 3.19 4.98 3.22
C ALA A 140 2.91 4.94 1.71
N PRO A 141 3.93 5.19 0.86
CA PRO A 141 3.73 5.31 -0.58
C PRO A 141 3.49 3.96 -1.29
N SER A 142 3.64 2.84 -0.59
CA SER A 142 3.46 1.52 -1.18
C SER A 142 1.99 1.21 -1.51
N ARG A 143 1.77 0.54 -2.64
CA ARG A 143 0.48 -0.05 -3.01
C ARG A 143 0.06 -1.14 -2.01
N SER A 144 1.01 -1.95 -1.59
CA SER A 144 0.74 -3.09 -0.73
C SER A 144 0.65 -2.69 0.73
N LEU A 145 -0.50 -2.94 1.33
CA LEU A 145 -0.72 -2.72 2.75
C LEU A 145 0.25 -3.54 3.63
N SER A 146 0.67 -4.75 3.18
CA SER A 146 1.61 -5.59 3.92
C SER A 146 2.99 -4.95 4.09
N ASN A 147 3.44 -4.13 3.13
CA ASN A 147 4.72 -3.41 3.22
C ASN A 147 4.69 -2.35 4.35
N ASN A 148 3.50 -1.80 4.61
CA ASN A 148 3.30 -0.75 5.61
C ASN A 148 3.23 -1.31 7.05
N LEU A 149 3.13 -2.63 7.21
CA LEU A 149 3.05 -3.27 8.54
C LEU A 149 4.42 -3.36 9.22
N ALA A 150 5.50 -3.42 8.45
CA ALA A 150 6.86 -3.51 8.99
C ALA A 150 7.18 -2.30 9.90
N GLY A 151 7.55 -2.57 11.15
CA GLY A 151 7.88 -1.54 12.12
C GLY A 151 6.70 -0.76 12.71
N MET A 152 5.48 -0.89 12.15
CA MET A 152 4.28 -0.21 12.68
C MET A 152 3.53 -1.03 13.72
N VAL A 153 3.60 -2.35 13.65
CA VAL A 153 2.87 -3.26 14.54
C VAL A 153 3.85 -4.02 15.43
N PRO A 154 3.91 -3.76 16.74
CA PRO A 154 4.75 -4.54 17.63
C PRO A 154 4.40 -6.02 17.55
N GLY A 155 5.41 -6.88 17.32
CA GLY A 155 5.24 -8.34 17.20
C GLY A 155 4.77 -8.83 15.82
N VAL A 156 4.70 -7.95 14.81
CA VAL A 156 4.56 -8.35 13.40
C VAL A 156 5.92 -8.28 12.74
N ILE A 157 6.30 -9.37 12.10
CA ILE A 157 7.48 -9.47 11.23
C ILE A 157 6.97 -9.43 9.80
N ALA A 158 7.45 -8.48 8.99
CA ALA A 158 7.12 -8.39 7.58
C ALA A 158 8.42 -8.36 6.76
N VAL A 159 8.46 -9.12 5.69
CA VAL A 159 9.63 -9.25 4.81
C VAL A 159 9.20 -9.02 3.37
N GLN A 160 9.68 -7.94 2.78
CA GLN A 160 9.55 -7.67 1.36
C GLN A 160 10.73 -8.34 0.64
N ARG A 161 10.44 -9.31 -0.23
CA ARG A 161 11.46 -10.08 -0.95
C ARG A 161 11.90 -9.41 -2.25
N SER A 162 11.03 -8.63 -2.85
CA SER A 162 11.27 -7.95 -4.12
C SER A 162 10.76 -6.51 -4.07
N GLY A 163 11.45 -5.60 -4.76
CA GLY A 163 10.96 -4.25 -5.03
C GLY A 163 10.28 -4.12 -6.39
N ASP A 164 10.23 -5.21 -7.17
CA ASP A 164 9.62 -5.24 -8.49
C ASP A 164 8.11 -5.00 -8.41
N PRO A 165 7.55 -4.06 -9.18
CA PRO A 165 6.11 -3.91 -9.32
C PRO A 165 5.42 -5.25 -9.59
N TRP A 166 4.33 -5.53 -8.89
CA TRP A 166 3.60 -6.80 -8.83
C TRP A 166 4.10 -7.79 -7.78
N PHE A 167 5.41 -7.97 -7.61
CA PHE A 167 6.02 -8.91 -6.65
C PHE A 167 6.47 -8.23 -5.34
N ASN A 168 6.17 -6.95 -5.17
CA ASN A 168 6.62 -6.15 -4.05
C ASN A 168 5.76 -6.28 -2.78
N ASN A 169 4.88 -7.27 -2.68
CA ASN A 169 4.14 -7.56 -1.47
C ASN A 169 5.05 -8.19 -0.41
N SER A 170 4.84 -7.83 0.86
CA SER A 170 5.55 -8.47 1.97
C SER A 170 4.81 -9.70 2.46
N ASP A 171 5.57 -10.76 2.72
CA ASP A 171 5.13 -11.84 3.60
C ASP A 171 5.16 -11.31 5.04
N PHE A 172 4.18 -11.65 5.86
CA PHE A 172 4.16 -11.21 7.25
C PHE A 172 3.65 -12.28 8.20
N TRP A 173 4.16 -12.26 9.42
CA TRP A 173 3.84 -13.19 10.49
C TRP A 173 3.63 -12.44 11.79
N ILE A 174 2.77 -12.99 12.66
CA ILE A 174 2.50 -12.46 13.98
C ILE A 174 3.23 -13.31 15.01
N ARG A 175 4.14 -12.68 15.78
CA ARG A 175 4.97 -13.34 16.83
C ARG A 175 5.90 -14.44 16.32
N GLY A 176 6.22 -14.45 15.03
CA GLY A 176 7.14 -15.41 14.42
C GLY A 176 6.45 -16.41 13.51
N ILE A 177 7.28 -17.26 12.91
CA ILE A 177 6.83 -18.31 12.00
C ILE A 177 6.52 -19.56 12.83
N SER A 178 5.26 -19.90 12.93
CA SER A 178 4.82 -21.17 13.55
C SER A 178 3.79 -21.83 12.64
N SER A 179 3.77 -23.14 12.60
CA SER A 179 2.79 -23.88 11.83
C SER A 179 2.42 -25.18 12.53
N PHE A 180 1.13 -25.39 12.71
CA PHE A 180 0.57 -26.67 13.15
C PHE A 180 0.01 -27.46 11.96
N THR A 181 -0.44 -26.78 10.91
CA THR A 181 -1.10 -27.39 9.74
C THR A 181 -0.37 -27.14 8.40
N GLY A 182 0.88 -26.64 8.45
CA GLY A 182 1.65 -26.26 7.25
C GLY A 182 1.40 -24.83 6.77
N ASN A 183 0.28 -24.21 7.14
CA ASN A 183 0.04 -22.79 6.84
C ASN A 183 0.64 -21.90 7.93
N THR A 184 1.45 -20.91 7.53
CA THR A 184 2.12 -19.96 8.44
C THR A 184 1.50 -18.57 8.41
N ASN A 185 0.55 -18.33 7.51
CA ASN A 185 -0.03 -17.01 7.32
C ASN A 185 -1.08 -16.69 8.38
N PRO A 186 -1.14 -15.46 8.90
CA PRO A 186 -2.24 -14.99 9.72
C PRO A 186 -3.57 -14.99 8.95
N LEU A 187 -4.67 -15.20 9.68
CA LEU A 187 -6.01 -15.04 9.13
C LEU A 187 -6.31 -13.57 8.92
N VAL A 188 -6.68 -13.16 7.71
CA VAL A 188 -7.07 -11.78 7.39
C VAL A 188 -8.56 -11.72 7.14
N LEU A 189 -9.26 -10.88 7.91
CA LEU A 189 -10.70 -10.68 7.81
C LEU A 189 -10.98 -9.23 7.41
N VAL A 190 -11.73 -9.05 6.34
CA VAL A 190 -12.22 -7.74 5.87
C VAL A 190 -13.74 -7.73 6.01
N ASP A 191 -14.26 -6.86 6.86
CA ASP A 191 -15.67 -6.81 7.26
C ASP A 191 -16.21 -8.18 7.75
N GLY A 192 -15.34 -9.00 8.41
CA GLY A 192 -15.67 -10.33 8.94
C GLY A 192 -15.50 -11.49 7.95
N VAL A 193 -15.20 -11.23 6.69
CA VAL A 193 -14.99 -12.26 5.65
C VAL A 193 -13.50 -12.42 5.36
N GLU A 194 -13.04 -13.67 5.21
CA GLU A 194 -11.63 -13.96 4.86
C GLU A 194 -11.31 -13.46 3.45
N ARG A 195 -10.37 -12.52 3.37
CA ARG A 195 -9.91 -11.89 2.13
C ARG A 195 -8.40 -11.63 2.17
N SER A 196 -7.82 -11.38 1.01
CA SER A 196 -6.40 -11.05 0.89
C SER A 196 -6.12 -9.60 1.34
N LEU A 197 -5.06 -9.43 2.15
CA LEU A 197 -4.59 -8.11 2.54
C LEU A 197 -4.09 -7.27 1.35
N HIS A 198 -3.64 -7.95 0.27
CA HIS A 198 -3.08 -7.29 -0.90
C HIS A 198 -4.13 -6.66 -1.83
N ASP A 199 -5.40 -7.00 -1.63
CA ASP A 199 -6.50 -6.57 -2.50
C ASP A 199 -7.15 -5.26 -2.01
N ILE A 200 -6.91 -4.89 -0.76
CA ILE A 200 -7.50 -3.69 -0.15
C ILE A 200 -6.61 -2.46 -0.31
N ASP A 201 -7.22 -1.31 -0.63
CA ASP A 201 -6.52 -0.02 -0.60
C ASP A 201 -6.51 0.54 0.84
N PRO A 202 -5.37 1.03 1.35
CA PRO A 202 -5.31 1.69 2.66
C PRO A 202 -6.38 2.79 2.86
N GLU A 203 -6.77 3.49 1.79
CA GLU A 203 -7.81 4.51 1.84
C GLU A 203 -9.23 3.98 2.05
N GLU A 204 -9.45 2.68 1.87
CA GLU A 204 -10.74 2.04 2.15
C GLU A 204 -10.92 1.72 3.64
N ILE A 205 -9.85 1.75 4.43
CA ILE A 205 -9.80 1.25 5.80
C ILE A 205 -10.34 2.28 6.79
N ALA A 206 -11.24 1.84 7.67
CA ALA A 206 -11.73 2.59 8.82
C ALA A 206 -11.04 2.16 10.12
N SER A 207 -10.80 0.86 10.30
CA SER A 207 -10.06 0.32 11.45
C SER A 207 -9.17 -0.85 11.02
N PHE A 208 -8.02 -0.98 11.68
CA PHE A 208 -7.08 -2.07 11.48
C PHE A 208 -6.63 -2.59 12.85
N SER A 209 -6.96 -3.83 13.14
CA SER A 209 -6.68 -4.46 14.43
C SER A 209 -5.94 -5.78 14.23
N VAL A 210 -4.95 -6.05 15.08
CA VAL A 210 -4.19 -7.30 15.08
C VAL A 210 -4.41 -8.02 16.41
N LEU A 211 -5.03 -9.19 16.34
CA LEU A 211 -5.21 -10.11 17.47
C LEU A 211 -4.00 -11.05 17.54
N LYS A 212 -3.20 -10.92 18.58
CA LYS A 212 -1.92 -11.61 18.68
C LYS A 212 -1.96 -12.82 19.64
N ASP A 213 -2.91 -12.81 20.57
CA ASP A 213 -3.02 -13.84 21.61
C ASP A 213 -4.10 -14.87 21.28
N ALA A 214 -3.87 -16.11 21.71
CA ALA A 214 -4.83 -17.19 21.56
C ALA A 214 -6.18 -16.87 22.22
N ALA A 215 -6.21 -16.15 23.34
CA ALA A 215 -7.45 -15.73 23.98
C ALA A 215 -8.29 -14.80 23.10
N ALA A 216 -7.64 -13.85 22.38
CA ALA A 216 -8.32 -12.94 21.47
C ALA A 216 -8.73 -13.62 20.15
N SER A 217 -7.98 -14.61 19.67
CA SER A 217 -8.24 -15.33 18.42
C SER A 217 -9.02 -16.63 18.59
N ALA A 218 -9.34 -17.06 19.82
CA ALA A 218 -10.00 -18.33 20.14
C ALA A 218 -11.32 -18.56 19.39
N VAL A 219 -12.08 -17.49 19.15
CA VAL A 219 -13.36 -17.54 18.42
C VAL A 219 -13.21 -17.97 16.95
N TYR A 220 -11.99 -17.93 16.39
CA TYR A 220 -11.67 -18.37 15.04
C TYR A 220 -11.08 -19.77 14.98
N GLY A 221 -11.00 -20.47 16.14
CA GLY A 221 -10.49 -21.84 16.24
C GLY A 221 -9.09 -21.99 15.66
N VAL A 222 -8.82 -23.12 15.01
CA VAL A 222 -7.51 -23.45 14.41
C VAL A 222 -7.07 -22.41 13.37
N ARG A 223 -7.99 -21.77 12.65
CA ARG A 223 -7.69 -20.75 11.65
C ARG A 223 -7.06 -19.49 12.25
N GLY A 224 -7.36 -19.17 13.50
CA GLY A 224 -6.77 -18.05 14.24
C GLY A 224 -5.44 -18.36 14.93
N ALA A 225 -4.89 -19.57 14.79
CA ALA A 225 -3.68 -20.01 15.52
C ALA A 225 -2.44 -19.16 15.23
N ASN A 226 -2.30 -18.65 14.00
CA ASN A 226 -1.20 -17.77 13.58
C ASN A 226 -1.49 -16.27 13.80
N GLY A 227 -2.53 -15.95 14.57
CA GLY A 227 -3.04 -14.60 14.77
C GLY A 227 -4.07 -14.18 13.72
N VAL A 228 -4.79 -13.09 14.00
CA VAL A 228 -5.86 -12.59 13.14
C VAL A 228 -5.66 -11.11 12.89
N VAL A 229 -5.76 -10.71 11.63
CA VAL A 229 -5.83 -9.31 11.21
C VAL A 229 -7.27 -8.99 10.86
N MET A 230 -7.83 -8.01 11.54
CA MET A 230 -9.21 -7.55 11.32
C MET A 230 -9.19 -6.17 10.71
N ILE A 231 -9.88 -6.01 9.61
CA ILE A 231 -10.00 -4.78 8.85
C ILE A 231 -11.48 -4.44 8.70
N GLU A 232 -11.85 -3.25 9.12
CA GLU A 232 -13.17 -2.70 8.81
C GLU A 232 -13.02 -1.63 7.74
N THR A 233 -13.92 -1.65 6.77
CA THR A 233 -13.93 -0.67 5.68
C THR A 233 -14.74 0.57 6.08
N LYS A 234 -14.40 1.72 5.48
CA LYS A 234 -15.05 3.01 5.75
C LYS A 234 -16.56 2.92 5.51
N ARG A 235 -17.34 3.41 6.46
CA ARG A 235 -18.81 3.47 6.41
C ARG A 235 -19.31 4.90 6.41
N GLY A 236 -20.53 5.11 5.92
CA GLY A 236 -21.19 6.39 5.94
C GLY A 236 -21.46 6.88 7.36
N LYS A 237 -21.37 8.20 7.55
CA LYS A 237 -21.73 8.89 8.78
C LYS A 237 -22.94 9.78 8.52
N ILE A 238 -23.77 9.99 9.56
CA ILE A 238 -24.88 10.94 9.48
C ILE A 238 -24.28 12.35 9.31
N GLY A 239 -24.74 13.06 8.31
CA GLY A 239 -24.28 14.41 8.00
C GLY A 239 -24.25 14.71 6.51
N LYS A 240 -23.85 15.94 6.19
CA LYS A 240 -23.65 16.36 4.79
C LYS A 240 -22.56 15.54 4.13
N PRO A 241 -22.64 15.30 2.81
CA PRO A 241 -21.59 14.62 2.07
C PRO A 241 -20.21 15.28 2.29
N GLN A 242 -19.24 14.48 2.70
CA GLN A 242 -17.83 14.88 2.82
C GLN A 242 -17.06 14.24 1.68
N VAL A 243 -16.36 15.04 0.91
CA VAL A 243 -15.52 14.61 -0.21
C VAL A 243 -14.08 14.85 0.17
N ASN A 244 -13.26 13.78 0.10
CA ASN A 244 -11.82 13.86 0.24
C ASN A 244 -11.17 13.42 -1.06
N VAL A 245 -10.19 14.20 -1.52
CA VAL A 245 -9.36 13.88 -2.69
C VAL A 245 -7.92 13.86 -2.26
N ARG A 246 -7.21 12.80 -2.63
CA ARG A 246 -5.78 12.64 -2.38
C ARG A 246 -5.08 12.31 -3.68
N PHE A 247 -4.02 13.03 -3.96
CA PHE A 247 -3.13 12.78 -5.09
C PHE A 247 -1.70 12.71 -4.59
N GLU A 248 -0.98 11.67 -5.02
CA GLU A 248 0.42 11.46 -4.68
C GLU A 248 1.19 11.07 -5.94
N HIS A 249 2.37 11.65 -6.08
CA HIS A 249 3.35 11.25 -7.07
C HIS A 249 4.67 11.01 -6.35
N SER A 250 5.29 9.87 -6.59
CA SER A 250 6.51 9.45 -5.90
C SER A 250 7.50 8.85 -6.87
N PHE A 251 8.78 8.95 -6.52
CA PHE A 251 9.88 8.31 -7.23
C PHE A 251 10.44 7.18 -6.40
N THR A 252 10.70 6.06 -7.06
CA THR A 252 11.33 4.89 -6.45
C THR A 252 12.67 4.64 -7.12
N GLN A 253 13.65 4.23 -6.34
CA GLN A 253 14.98 3.86 -6.84
C GLN A 253 15.49 2.62 -6.11
N PRO A 254 16.37 1.82 -6.72
CA PRO A 254 17.01 0.72 -6.02
C PRO A 254 17.77 1.21 -4.79
N ILE A 255 17.56 0.55 -3.65
CA ILE A 255 18.28 0.88 -2.40
C ILE A 255 19.75 0.46 -2.49
N LYS A 256 20.00 -0.64 -3.21
CA LYS A 256 21.35 -1.19 -3.42
C LYS A 256 21.43 -1.80 -4.81
N ILE A 257 22.45 -1.41 -5.54
CA ILE A 257 22.83 -2.00 -6.82
C ILE A 257 24.12 -2.80 -6.56
N PRO A 258 24.25 -4.03 -7.08
CA PRO A 258 25.52 -4.76 -7.00
C PRO A 258 26.65 -4.00 -7.70
N ASP A 259 27.82 -3.96 -7.08
CA ASP A 259 29.02 -3.43 -7.72
C ASP A 259 29.54 -4.44 -8.75
N TYR A 260 29.45 -4.09 -10.01
CA TYR A 260 29.95 -4.92 -11.10
C TYR A 260 31.38 -4.49 -11.46
N ILE A 261 32.26 -5.49 -11.60
CA ILE A 261 33.60 -5.24 -12.12
C ILE A 261 33.54 -5.16 -13.65
N GLY A 262 34.30 -4.22 -14.22
CA GLY A 262 34.44 -4.06 -15.66
C GLY A 262 35.27 -5.17 -16.31
N SER A 263 35.30 -5.17 -17.63
CA SER A 263 35.92 -6.21 -18.47
C SER A 263 37.40 -6.42 -18.18
N VAL A 264 38.15 -5.34 -17.98
CA VAL A 264 39.58 -5.39 -17.71
C VAL A 264 39.85 -6.16 -16.41
N LYS A 265 39.19 -5.75 -15.32
CA LYS A 265 39.39 -6.40 -14.01
C LYS A 265 38.90 -7.84 -14.02
N TYR A 266 37.81 -8.11 -14.72
CA TYR A 266 37.28 -9.46 -14.88
C TYR A 266 38.26 -10.36 -15.59
N LEU A 267 38.87 -9.91 -16.71
CA LEU A 267 39.85 -10.67 -17.48
C LEU A 267 41.20 -10.84 -16.75
N GLU A 268 41.64 -9.81 -16.00
CA GLU A 268 42.81 -9.92 -15.12
C GLU A 268 42.63 -11.03 -14.08
N LEU A 269 41.45 -11.09 -13.41
CA LEU A 269 41.16 -12.14 -12.42
C LEU A 269 41.08 -13.55 -13.07
N ILE A 270 40.54 -13.66 -14.28
CA ILE A 270 40.57 -14.96 -15.00
C ILE A 270 41.99 -15.38 -15.35
N ASN A 271 42.81 -14.45 -15.84
CA ASN A 271 44.21 -14.75 -16.13
C ASN A 271 45.00 -15.18 -14.90
N GLU A 272 44.77 -14.52 -13.75
CA GLU A 272 45.35 -14.89 -12.46
C GLU A 272 44.91 -16.32 -12.06
N MET A 273 43.63 -16.63 -12.13
CA MET A 273 43.12 -17.99 -11.89
C MET A 273 43.73 -19.06 -12.80
N TYR A 274 43.94 -18.75 -14.08
CA TYR A 274 44.58 -19.66 -15.02
C TYR A 274 46.07 -19.86 -14.71
N ALA A 275 46.77 -18.80 -14.31
CA ALA A 275 48.16 -18.88 -13.90
C ALA A 275 48.33 -19.73 -12.62
N GLU A 276 47.46 -19.61 -11.64
CA GLU A 276 47.43 -20.45 -10.44
C GLU A 276 47.23 -21.94 -10.76
N GLN A 277 46.49 -22.24 -11.85
CA GLN A 277 46.30 -23.62 -12.36
C GLN A 277 47.43 -24.09 -13.26
N GLY A 278 48.48 -23.29 -13.46
CA GLY A 278 49.59 -23.62 -14.39
C GLY A 278 49.16 -23.63 -15.86
N ARG A 279 48.08 -22.93 -16.23
CA ARG A 279 47.54 -22.83 -17.58
C ARG A 279 48.02 -21.55 -18.27
N ASN A 280 48.03 -21.56 -19.61
CA ASN A 280 48.26 -20.33 -20.36
C ASN A 280 47.18 -19.29 -20.05
N PRO A 281 47.50 -17.97 -20.08
CA PRO A 281 46.50 -16.91 -19.89
C PRO A 281 45.28 -17.10 -20.77
N PHE A 282 44.11 -16.85 -20.23
CA PHE A 282 42.84 -16.89 -20.95
C PHE A 282 42.78 -15.87 -22.11
N VAL A 283 43.30 -14.67 -21.86
CA VAL A 283 43.51 -13.63 -22.88
C VAL A 283 44.98 -13.17 -22.85
N SER A 284 45.53 -12.87 -24.05
CA SER A 284 46.88 -12.31 -24.17
C SER A 284 46.96 -10.90 -23.57
N GLU A 285 48.17 -10.45 -23.23
CA GLU A 285 48.42 -9.09 -22.75
C GLU A 285 48.05 -8.04 -23.81
N ALA A 286 48.31 -8.33 -25.11
CA ALA A 286 47.87 -7.48 -26.21
C ALA A 286 46.34 -7.35 -26.29
N THR A 287 45.61 -8.45 -26.08
CA THR A 287 44.15 -8.42 -26.04
C THR A 287 43.66 -7.62 -24.83
N LEU A 288 44.28 -7.82 -23.66
CA LEU A 288 43.94 -7.05 -22.45
C LEU A 288 44.17 -5.55 -22.62
N LEU A 289 45.23 -5.18 -23.38
CA LEU A 289 45.51 -3.79 -23.71
C LEU A 289 44.43 -3.19 -24.60
N ASN A 290 43.86 -3.95 -25.54
CA ASN A 290 42.72 -3.51 -26.36
C ASN A 290 41.49 -3.19 -25.51
N TYR A 291 41.17 -4.01 -24.49
CA TYR A 291 40.12 -3.72 -23.54
C TYR A 291 40.43 -2.47 -22.68
N LYS A 292 41.66 -2.31 -22.21
CA LYS A 292 42.10 -1.14 -21.43
C LYS A 292 41.98 0.17 -22.23
N ASN A 293 42.34 0.13 -23.50
CA ASN A 293 42.35 1.30 -24.37
C ASN A 293 41.00 1.49 -25.12
N GLN A 294 40.05 0.55 -24.97
CA GLN A 294 38.76 0.58 -25.70
C GLN A 294 38.97 0.82 -27.21
N THR A 295 39.94 0.09 -27.82
CA THR A 295 40.35 0.29 -29.22
C THR A 295 39.22 0.06 -30.20
N ASP A 296 38.32 -0.88 -29.88
CA ASP A 296 37.09 -1.16 -30.60
C ASP A 296 36.02 -1.64 -29.58
N PRO A 297 35.09 -0.79 -29.18
CA PRO A 297 34.09 -1.13 -28.18
C PRO A 297 33.14 -2.27 -28.55
N GLU A 298 33.02 -2.59 -29.83
CA GLU A 298 32.20 -3.73 -30.30
C GLU A 298 32.93 -5.07 -30.25
N LEU A 299 34.25 -5.07 -30.44
CA LEU A 299 35.09 -6.25 -30.31
C LEU A 299 35.67 -6.46 -28.91
N TYR A 300 35.91 -5.36 -28.20
CA TYR A 300 36.45 -5.33 -26.83
C TYR A 300 35.51 -4.58 -25.90
N PRO A 301 34.26 -5.09 -25.71
CA PRO A 301 33.24 -4.37 -24.94
C PRO A 301 33.54 -4.35 -23.43
N ASP A 302 33.01 -3.33 -22.77
CA ASP A 302 32.95 -3.22 -21.31
C ASP A 302 31.53 -2.83 -20.90
N VAL A 303 30.68 -3.84 -20.71
CA VAL A 303 29.24 -3.66 -20.53
C VAL A 303 28.85 -3.79 -19.08
N ASN A 304 28.37 -2.70 -18.49
CA ASN A 304 27.58 -2.78 -17.26
C ASN A 304 26.14 -3.14 -17.61
N TRP A 305 25.80 -4.41 -17.50
CA TRP A 305 24.46 -4.90 -17.85
C TRP A 305 23.35 -4.27 -17.05
N TRP A 306 23.61 -3.87 -15.79
CA TRP A 306 22.62 -3.18 -14.99
C TRP A 306 22.23 -1.84 -15.62
N ASP A 307 23.20 -1.03 -15.97
CA ASP A 307 22.97 0.29 -16.56
C ASP A 307 22.30 0.22 -17.94
N VAL A 308 22.55 -0.88 -18.66
CA VAL A 308 21.96 -1.13 -20.00
C VAL A 308 20.47 -1.48 -19.91
N ILE A 309 20.04 -2.19 -18.87
CA ILE A 309 18.67 -2.70 -18.77
C ILE A 309 17.79 -1.93 -17.78
N SER A 310 18.36 -1.04 -16.96
CA SER A 310 17.61 -0.37 -15.92
C SER A 310 17.75 1.14 -15.95
N LYS A 311 16.71 1.79 -15.46
CA LYS A 311 16.66 3.22 -15.16
C LYS A 311 17.12 3.46 -13.73
N ASP A 312 17.65 4.63 -13.45
CA ASP A 312 18.04 5.04 -12.10
C ASP A 312 16.83 5.13 -11.17
N HIS A 313 15.67 5.50 -11.70
CA HIS A 313 14.44 5.65 -10.94
C HIS A 313 13.21 5.32 -11.78
N ALA A 314 12.14 5.00 -11.09
CA ALA A 314 10.80 4.85 -11.66
C ALA A 314 9.81 5.75 -10.90
N ASP A 315 8.71 6.12 -11.53
CA ASP A 315 7.67 6.95 -10.95
C ASP A 315 6.41 6.16 -10.64
N ASN A 316 5.73 6.56 -9.57
CA ASN A 316 4.45 6.00 -9.15
C ASN A 316 3.45 7.13 -8.96
N THR A 317 2.22 6.87 -9.35
CA THR A 317 1.12 7.83 -9.19
C THR A 317 -0.04 7.17 -8.46
N LYS A 318 -0.56 7.83 -7.44
CA LYS A 318 -1.73 7.40 -6.70
C LYS A 318 -2.75 8.53 -6.65
N ALA A 319 -4.01 8.23 -6.95
CA ALA A 319 -5.11 9.17 -6.85
C ALA A 319 -6.30 8.47 -6.18
N ASN A 320 -6.84 9.06 -5.12
CA ASN A 320 -7.98 8.52 -4.39
C ASN A 320 -9.04 9.60 -4.21
N VAL A 321 -10.28 9.20 -4.36
CA VAL A 321 -11.45 10.04 -4.07
C VAL A 321 -12.35 9.26 -3.13
N SER A 322 -12.73 9.85 -2.00
CA SER A 322 -13.71 9.26 -1.11
C SER A 322 -14.84 10.22 -0.82
N VAL A 323 -16.05 9.69 -0.78
CA VAL A 323 -17.27 10.42 -0.46
C VAL A 323 -18.01 9.64 0.62
N ASN A 324 -18.32 10.28 1.72
CA ASN A 324 -19.14 9.69 2.77
C ASN A 324 -20.19 10.68 3.26
N GLY A 325 -21.34 10.17 3.68
CA GLY A 325 -22.44 10.97 4.17
C GLY A 325 -23.66 10.12 4.49
N GLY A 326 -24.75 10.77 4.85
CA GLY A 326 -26.00 10.06 5.08
C GLY A 326 -26.96 10.76 6.01
N THR A 327 -28.10 10.11 6.19
CA THR A 327 -29.18 10.45 7.09
C THR A 327 -29.35 9.34 8.13
N ASP A 328 -30.32 9.48 9.02
CA ASP A 328 -30.70 8.43 9.96
C ASP A 328 -31.18 7.14 9.25
N ILE A 329 -31.71 7.27 8.04
CA ILE A 329 -32.23 6.12 7.27
C ILE A 329 -31.16 5.50 6.39
N LEU A 330 -30.39 6.29 5.64
CA LEU A 330 -29.42 5.86 4.67
C LEU A 330 -28.05 6.50 4.95
N ARG A 331 -27.00 5.68 5.08
CA ARG A 331 -25.60 6.12 5.18
C ARG A 331 -24.82 5.43 4.08
N TYR A 332 -23.89 6.15 3.50
CA TYR A 332 -23.06 5.62 2.41
C TYR A 332 -21.61 6.09 2.52
N ALA A 333 -20.70 5.23 2.08
CA ALA A 333 -19.31 5.55 1.82
C ALA A 333 -18.90 4.98 0.47
N LEU A 334 -18.29 5.80 -0.36
CA LEU A 334 -17.72 5.43 -1.65
C LEU A 334 -16.25 5.81 -1.65
N VAL A 335 -15.39 4.87 -2.01
CA VAL A 335 -13.95 5.10 -2.20
C VAL A 335 -13.58 4.62 -3.59
N ALA A 336 -12.95 5.46 -4.38
CA ALA A 336 -12.40 5.11 -5.69
C ALA A 336 -10.91 5.45 -5.71
N GLY A 337 -10.09 4.52 -6.17
CA GLY A 337 -8.65 4.62 -6.22
C GLY A 337 -8.09 4.28 -7.60
N TYR A 338 -7.06 5.01 -7.99
CA TYR A 338 -6.17 4.70 -9.10
C TYR A 338 -4.74 4.65 -8.61
N TYR A 339 -4.02 3.61 -9.00
CA TYR A 339 -2.60 3.44 -8.73
C TYR A 339 -1.88 2.99 -9.99
N ASN A 340 -0.80 3.67 -10.33
CA ASN A 340 0.11 3.30 -11.41
C ASN A 340 1.52 3.24 -10.85
N GLU A 341 2.20 2.13 -11.08
CA GLU A 341 3.57 1.87 -10.65
C GLU A 341 4.40 1.44 -11.85
N ASN A 342 5.43 2.20 -12.17
CA ASN A 342 6.38 1.87 -13.21
C ASN A 342 7.59 1.15 -12.60
N GLY A 343 8.13 0.18 -13.33
CA GLY A 343 9.38 -0.50 -12.96
C GLY A 343 10.59 0.20 -13.57
N ILE A 344 11.77 -0.22 -13.11
CA ILE A 344 13.04 0.33 -13.55
C ILE A 344 13.57 -0.29 -14.85
N ILE A 345 12.92 -1.33 -15.41
CA ILE A 345 13.36 -1.95 -16.66
C ILE A 345 13.24 -0.94 -17.80
N GLU A 346 14.34 -0.77 -18.54
CA GLU A 346 14.37 0.07 -19.75
C GLU A 346 13.56 -0.54 -20.90
N ARG A 347 13.08 0.31 -21.78
CA ARG A 347 12.45 -0.09 -23.04
C ARG A 347 13.20 0.50 -24.23
N ASP A 348 13.17 -0.17 -25.36
CA ASP A 348 13.57 0.42 -26.63
C ASP A 348 12.43 1.26 -27.20
N LYS A 349 12.66 2.56 -27.33
CA LYS A 349 11.68 3.53 -27.86
C LYS A 349 11.45 3.38 -29.37
N ASN A 350 12.34 2.66 -30.07
CA ASN A 350 12.22 2.39 -31.50
C ASN A 350 11.26 1.23 -31.81
N GLN A 351 10.85 0.48 -30.78
CA GLN A 351 9.87 -0.58 -30.96
C GLN A 351 8.45 -0.02 -30.94
N GLU A 352 7.58 -0.58 -31.79
CA GLU A 352 6.15 -0.25 -31.85
C GLU A 352 5.36 -0.67 -30.60
N TRP A 353 5.91 -1.56 -29.79
CA TRP A 353 5.29 -2.06 -28.56
C TRP A 353 5.99 -1.54 -27.32
N ASP A 354 5.26 -1.57 -26.21
CA ASP A 354 5.78 -1.22 -24.90
C ASP A 354 6.10 -2.49 -24.09
N SER A 355 7.39 -2.76 -23.88
CA SER A 355 7.87 -3.86 -23.03
C SER A 355 8.12 -3.42 -21.59
N SER A 356 7.93 -2.12 -21.24
CA SER A 356 8.24 -1.62 -19.91
C SER A 356 7.42 -2.32 -18.83
N LEU A 357 8.06 -2.56 -17.69
CA LEU A 357 7.37 -3.06 -16.51
C LEU A 357 6.47 -1.96 -15.95
N LYS A 358 5.17 -2.26 -15.89
CA LYS A 358 4.16 -1.33 -15.42
C LYS A 358 2.99 -2.07 -14.78
N VAL A 359 2.55 -1.59 -13.63
CA VAL A 359 1.34 -2.07 -12.94
C VAL A 359 0.34 -0.93 -12.82
N SER A 360 -0.86 -1.13 -13.31
CA SER A 360 -1.99 -0.21 -13.14
C SER A 360 -3.11 -0.89 -12.37
N ARG A 361 -3.66 -0.22 -11.36
CA ARG A 361 -4.74 -0.75 -10.53
C ARG A 361 -5.83 0.29 -10.36
N TYR A 362 -7.07 -0.15 -10.50
CA TYR A 362 -8.27 0.63 -10.24
C TYR A 362 -9.05 -0.08 -9.13
N THR A 363 -9.47 0.66 -8.13
CA THR A 363 -10.28 0.16 -7.01
C THR A 363 -11.53 0.99 -6.86
N VAL A 364 -12.64 0.34 -6.55
CA VAL A 364 -13.89 1.01 -6.15
C VAL A 364 -14.52 0.21 -5.03
N ARG A 365 -14.80 0.86 -3.90
CA ARG A 365 -15.57 0.25 -2.81
C ARG A 365 -16.75 1.14 -2.45
N SER A 366 -17.92 0.52 -2.37
CA SER A 366 -19.17 1.16 -1.95
C SER A 366 -19.75 0.42 -0.76
N ASN A 367 -19.99 1.12 0.32
CA ASN A 367 -20.63 0.61 1.53
C ASN A 367 -21.91 1.42 1.78
N VAL A 368 -23.02 0.73 1.89
CA VAL A 368 -24.34 1.32 2.11
C VAL A 368 -25.01 0.66 3.29
N ASP A 369 -25.45 1.46 4.24
CA ASP A 369 -26.20 1.04 5.43
C ASP A 369 -27.59 1.66 5.38
N VAL A 370 -28.64 0.84 5.50
CA VAL A 370 -30.04 1.29 5.46
C VAL A 370 -30.77 0.81 6.71
N ASN A 371 -31.26 1.75 7.51
CA ASN A 371 -32.20 1.44 8.59
C ASN A 371 -33.59 1.22 7.97
N VAL A 372 -33.90 -0.03 7.62
CA VAL A 372 -35.20 -0.41 7.00
C VAL A 372 -36.34 -0.18 7.96
N THR A 373 -36.12 -0.46 9.23
CA THR A 373 -37.00 -0.12 10.36
C THR A 373 -36.14 0.35 11.54
N PRO A 374 -36.73 0.90 12.60
CA PRO A 374 -35.97 1.25 13.83
C PRO A 374 -35.26 0.06 14.50
N THR A 375 -35.58 -1.18 14.10
CA THR A 375 -34.99 -2.41 14.64
C THR A 375 -34.28 -3.26 13.59
N THR A 376 -34.31 -2.87 12.31
CA THR A 376 -33.75 -3.63 11.21
C THR A 376 -32.74 -2.80 10.44
N LEU A 377 -31.47 -3.25 10.43
CA LEU A 377 -30.40 -2.64 9.69
C LEU A 377 -29.97 -3.57 8.55
N PHE A 378 -30.04 -3.08 7.33
CA PHE A 378 -29.51 -3.73 6.13
C PHE A 378 -28.19 -3.08 5.74
N ARG A 379 -27.19 -3.89 5.38
CA ARG A 379 -25.89 -3.43 4.89
C ARG A 379 -25.55 -4.12 3.59
N ALA A 380 -25.05 -3.35 2.63
CA ALA A 380 -24.52 -3.85 1.37
C ALA A 380 -23.14 -3.25 1.11
N ASN A 381 -22.14 -4.10 0.95
CA ASN A 381 -20.77 -3.72 0.64
C ASN A 381 -20.38 -4.35 -0.71
N VAL A 382 -19.84 -3.56 -1.61
CA VAL A 382 -19.31 -4.03 -2.89
C VAL A 382 -17.92 -3.43 -3.09
N GLY A 383 -16.96 -4.29 -3.34
CA GLY A 383 -15.60 -3.92 -3.70
C GLY A 383 -15.24 -4.50 -5.07
N VAL A 384 -14.57 -3.71 -5.89
CA VAL A 384 -14.04 -4.13 -7.19
C VAL A 384 -12.60 -3.68 -7.28
N PHE A 385 -11.71 -4.58 -7.70
CA PHE A 385 -10.40 -4.16 -8.18
C PHE A 385 -10.08 -4.76 -9.55
N LEU A 386 -9.47 -3.94 -10.40
CA LEU A 386 -8.98 -4.30 -11.71
C LEU A 386 -7.49 -3.96 -11.73
N GLN A 387 -6.65 -4.95 -12.00
CA GLN A 387 -5.21 -4.75 -12.01
C GLN A 387 -4.61 -5.35 -13.26
N THR A 388 -3.75 -4.59 -13.92
CA THR A 388 -3.01 -5.02 -15.11
C THR A 388 -1.52 -4.86 -14.85
N ARG A 389 -0.73 -5.90 -15.15
CA ARG A 389 0.72 -5.85 -15.28
C ARG A 389 1.08 -5.93 -16.75
N ASN A 390 1.96 -5.06 -17.21
CA ASN A 390 2.69 -5.17 -18.46
C ASN A 390 4.16 -5.41 -18.14
N ALA A 391 4.83 -6.32 -18.83
CA ALA A 391 6.24 -6.63 -18.60
C ALA A 391 6.86 -7.29 -19.83
N PRO A 392 8.20 -7.40 -19.92
CA PRO A 392 8.85 -8.27 -20.89
C PRO A 392 8.38 -9.72 -20.72
N PRO A 393 8.26 -10.50 -21.81
CA PRO A 393 7.79 -11.89 -21.75
C PRO A 393 8.71 -12.78 -20.93
N GLY A 394 8.13 -13.59 -20.03
CA GLY A 394 8.87 -14.53 -19.20
C GLY A 394 9.70 -13.87 -18.09
N ASP A 395 9.48 -12.59 -17.81
CA ASP A 395 10.04 -11.94 -16.65
C ASP A 395 9.26 -12.40 -15.40
N THR A 396 9.93 -13.15 -14.55
CA THR A 396 9.34 -13.79 -13.36
C THR A 396 10.13 -13.41 -12.11
N GLU A 397 9.51 -13.51 -10.95
CA GLU A 397 10.15 -13.33 -9.65
C GLU A 397 11.29 -14.32 -9.38
N THR A 398 11.37 -15.39 -10.17
CA THR A 398 12.34 -16.46 -9.98
C THR A 398 13.73 -16.06 -10.45
N ASN A 399 14.75 -16.84 -10.03
CA ASN A 399 16.17 -16.70 -10.44
C ASN A 399 16.43 -16.85 -11.95
N GLN A 400 15.44 -16.63 -12.79
CA GLN A 400 15.52 -16.72 -14.24
C GLN A 400 15.11 -15.43 -14.98
N GLY A 401 14.78 -14.36 -14.25
CA GLY A 401 14.40 -13.07 -14.82
C GLY A 401 15.56 -12.30 -15.45
N ILE A 402 15.24 -11.14 -16.01
CA ILE A 402 16.18 -10.28 -16.77
C ILE A 402 17.39 -9.88 -15.93
N PHE A 403 17.19 -9.47 -14.67
CA PHE A 403 18.28 -9.09 -13.76
C PHE A 403 19.21 -10.27 -13.42
N TYR A 404 18.67 -11.49 -13.32
CA TYR A 404 19.48 -12.67 -13.13
C TYR A 404 20.35 -12.96 -14.35
N GLN A 405 19.84 -12.78 -15.57
CA GLN A 405 20.64 -12.92 -16.78
C GLN A 405 21.73 -11.84 -16.86
N ALA A 406 21.40 -10.60 -16.47
CA ALA A 406 22.37 -9.51 -16.40
C ALA A 406 23.59 -9.85 -15.52
N MET A 407 23.36 -10.55 -14.41
CA MET A 407 24.45 -11.00 -13.53
C MET A 407 25.29 -12.16 -14.11
N ARG A 408 24.76 -12.91 -15.10
CA ARG A 408 25.42 -14.10 -15.66
C ARG A 408 26.23 -13.85 -16.92
N VAL A 409 25.95 -12.76 -17.62
CA VAL A 409 26.69 -12.41 -18.84
C VAL A 409 27.90 -11.57 -18.46
N PRO A 410 29.14 -12.06 -18.67
CA PRO A 410 30.34 -11.30 -18.35
C PRO A 410 30.43 -10.00 -19.16
N PRO A 411 31.01 -8.93 -18.60
CA PRO A 411 31.04 -7.62 -19.23
C PRO A 411 31.81 -7.59 -20.56
N TYR A 412 32.78 -8.47 -20.73
CA TYR A 412 33.72 -8.49 -21.87
C TYR A 412 33.22 -9.24 -23.10
N VAL A 413 32.08 -9.93 -23.03
CA VAL A 413 31.76 -10.98 -24.04
C VAL A 413 31.18 -10.37 -25.33
N HIS A 414 30.27 -9.43 -25.21
CA HIS A 414 29.64 -8.75 -26.34
C HIS A 414 28.94 -7.46 -25.91
N PRO A 415 28.73 -6.47 -26.79
CA PRO A 415 27.89 -5.32 -26.52
C PRO A 415 26.41 -5.72 -26.41
N ALA A 416 25.55 -4.81 -25.99
CA ALA A 416 24.10 -5.03 -25.94
C ALA A 416 23.52 -5.27 -27.34
N ILE A 417 23.96 -4.45 -28.28
CA ILE A 417 23.61 -4.48 -29.71
C ILE A 417 24.79 -3.90 -30.49
N TYR A 418 25.05 -4.40 -31.68
CA TYR A 418 26.02 -3.81 -32.61
C TYR A 418 25.47 -2.57 -33.30
N ALA A 419 26.34 -1.71 -33.81
CA ALA A 419 25.95 -0.48 -34.50
C ALA A 419 25.07 -0.72 -35.73
N ASP A 420 25.20 -1.88 -36.36
CA ASP A 420 24.40 -2.31 -37.50
C ASP A 420 23.05 -2.95 -37.12
N GLY A 421 22.72 -2.99 -35.82
CA GLY A 421 21.47 -3.52 -35.32
C GLY A 421 21.47 -5.04 -35.05
N ARG A 422 22.55 -5.76 -35.32
CA ARG A 422 22.67 -7.17 -35.00
C ARG A 422 22.81 -7.38 -33.50
N ILE A 423 22.13 -8.40 -32.96
CA ILE A 423 22.08 -8.68 -31.52
C ILE A 423 22.98 -9.86 -31.20
N PRO A 424 24.11 -9.67 -30.51
CA PRO A 424 24.98 -10.78 -30.12
C PRO A 424 24.44 -11.54 -28.93
N ARG A 425 24.73 -12.85 -28.87
CA ARG A 425 24.39 -13.72 -27.75
C ARG A 425 25.41 -14.80 -27.56
N VAL A 426 25.77 -15.11 -26.32
CA VAL A 426 26.56 -16.29 -25.98
C VAL A 426 25.65 -17.51 -25.91
N MET A 427 26.10 -18.64 -26.38
CA MET A 427 25.37 -19.90 -26.30
C MET A 427 24.96 -20.21 -24.84
N TYR A 428 23.73 -20.61 -24.66
CA TYR A 428 23.09 -20.89 -23.34
C TYR A 428 22.98 -19.73 -22.38
N LYS A 429 23.20 -18.48 -22.84
CA LYS A 429 22.94 -17.25 -22.05
C LYS A 429 22.09 -16.31 -22.87
N GLU A 430 21.11 -15.66 -22.24
CA GLU A 430 20.32 -14.66 -22.93
C GLU A 430 21.06 -13.33 -22.96
N ASN A 431 20.85 -12.53 -24.01
CA ASN A 431 21.25 -11.14 -24.02
C ASN A 431 20.24 -10.35 -23.19
N PRO A 432 20.64 -9.75 -22.05
CA PRO A 432 19.70 -9.11 -21.12
C PRO A 432 18.95 -7.94 -21.74
N TRP A 433 19.63 -7.13 -22.56
CA TRP A 433 19.03 -6.02 -23.28
C TRP A 433 17.96 -6.49 -24.27
N ALA A 434 18.28 -7.51 -25.06
CA ALA A 434 17.34 -8.06 -26.02
C ALA A 434 16.12 -8.68 -25.34
N TRP A 435 16.31 -9.32 -24.18
CA TRP A 435 15.18 -9.84 -23.42
C TRP A 435 14.28 -8.71 -22.94
N ALA A 436 14.84 -7.66 -22.36
CA ALA A 436 14.09 -6.52 -21.85
C ALA A 436 13.33 -5.77 -22.96
N THR A 437 13.90 -5.68 -24.18
CA THR A 437 13.43 -4.71 -25.17
C THR A 437 12.95 -5.30 -26.49
N GLN A 438 13.46 -6.49 -26.92
CA GLN A 438 13.28 -7.01 -28.29
C GLN A 438 12.32 -8.19 -28.39
N ARG A 439 11.93 -8.78 -27.28
CA ARG A 439 11.13 -10.01 -27.25
C ARG A 439 9.62 -9.79 -27.23
N GLY A 440 9.15 -8.55 -27.14
CA GLY A 440 7.73 -8.21 -27.06
C GLY A 440 7.27 -7.88 -25.64
N TYR A 441 6.04 -8.27 -25.27
CA TYR A 441 5.45 -7.98 -23.97
C TYR A 441 4.46 -9.07 -23.51
N GLU A 442 4.24 -9.12 -22.21
CA GLU A 442 3.21 -9.93 -21.56
C GLU A 442 2.28 -9.03 -20.73
N LYS A 443 0.97 -9.22 -20.89
CA LYS A 443 -0.06 -8.57 -20.09
C LYS A 443 -0.75 -9.58 -19.20
N LEU A 444 -0.73 -9.33 -17.90
CA LEU A 444 -1.47 -10.07 -16.88
C LEU A 444 -2.61 -9.19 -16.38
N ASN A 445 -3.84 -9.72 -16.34
CA ASN A 445 -4.99 -9.03 -15.80
C ASN A 445 -5.54 -9.82 -14.62
N HIS A 446 -5.69 -9.15 -13.48
CA HIS A 446 -6.33 -9.66 -12.29
C HIS A 446 -7.56 -8.82 -11.99
N ASN A 447 -8.70 -9.46 -11.91
CA ASN A 447 -9.96 -8.80 -11.64
C ASN A 447 -10.63 -9.50 -10.46
N LYS A 448 -11.13 -8.72 -9.49
CA LYS A 448 -11.83 -9.25 -8.34
C LYS A 448 -13.08 -8.43 -8.04
N ILE A 449 -14.15 -9.12 -7.73
CA ILE A 449 -15.39 -8.54 -7.20
C ILE A 449 -15.59 -9.16 -5.83
N GLU A 450 -15.78 -8.31 -4.83
CA GLU A 450 -16.13 -8.67 -3.46
C GLU A 450 -17.51 -8.12 -3.15
N SER A 451 -18.39 -8.94 -2.63
CA SER A 451 -19.71 -8.48 -2.20
C SER A 451 -20.06 -9.04 -0.82
N LEU A 452 -20.71 -8.25 -0.02
CA LEU A 452 -21.22 -8.65 1.28
C LEU A 452 -22.57 -7.98 1.50
N VAL A 453 -23.55 -8.78 1.90
CA VAL A 453 -24.86 -8.31 2.32
C VAL A 453 -25.13 -8.83 3.72
N SER A 454 -25.56 -7.98 4.64
CA SER A 454 -25.96 -8.40 5.97
C SER A 454 -27.26 -7.74 6.42
N LEU A 455 -28.02 -8.49 7.20
CA LEU A 455 -29.25 -8.05 7.85
C LEU A 455 -29.07 -8.22 9.36
N GLU A 456 -29.20 -7.15 10.11
CA GLU A 456 -29.21 -7.15 11.57
C GLU A 456 -30.60 -6.80 12.08
N GLN A 457 -31.17 -7.65 12.92
CA GLN A 457 -32.49 -7.50 13.52
C GLN A 457 -32.37 -7.46 15.03
N ASP A 458 -32.82 -6.36 15.65
CA ASP A 458 -33.03 -6.29 17.10
C ASP A 458 -34.30 -7.06 17.46
N LEU A 459 -34.13 -8.12 18.25
CA LEU A 459 -35.21 -9.03 18.69
C LEU A 459 -35.72 -8.66 20.10
N LYS A 460 -35.72 -7.34 20.43
CA LYS A 460 -36.20 -6.86 21.74
C LYS A 460 -37.64 -7.24 22.05
N PHE A 461 -38.44 -7.59 21.02
CA PHE A 461 -39.80 -8.12 21.20
C PHE A 461 -39.82 -9.54 21.77
N VAL A 462 -38.72 -10.29 21.64
CA VAL A 462 -38.55 -11.61 22.29
C VAL A 462 -37.96 -11.42 23.66
N THR A 463 -36.81 -10.75 23.75
CA THR A 463 -36.17 -10.35 25.02
C THR A 463 -35.22 -9.17 24.78
N PRO A 464 -35.20 -8.17 25.70
CA PRO A 464 -34.27 -7.06 25.61
C PRO A 464 -32.82 -7.54 25.55
N GLY A 465 -32.04 -7.01 24.60
CA GLY A 465 -30.63 -7.34 24.42
C GLY A 465 -30.33 -8.49 23.44
N LEU A 466 -31.36 -9.17 22.92
CA LEU A 466 -31.21 -10.19 21.89
C LEU A 466 -31.19 -9.54 20.48
N LYS A 467 -30.19 -9.93 19.66
CA LYS A 467 -30.08 -9.55 18.26
C LYS A 467 -29.75 -10.75 17.40
N PHE A 468 -30.22 -10.71 16.16
CA PHE A 468 -29.85 -11.64 15.10
C PHE A 468 -29.10 -10.88 14.00
N LYS A 469 -28.02 -11.46 13.47
CA LYS A 469 -27.32 -10.98 12.28
C LYS A 469 -27.15 -12.13 11.31
N GLY A 470 -27.63 -11.96 10.08
CA GLY A 470 -27.36 -12.84 8.96
C GLY A 470 -26.40 -12.13 7.98
N THR A 471 -25.36 -12.84 7.51
CA THR A 471 -24.39 -12.32 6.53
C THR A 471 -24.23 -13.29 5.37
N PHE A 472 -24.23 -12.75 4.16
CA PHE A 472 -23.90 -13.44 2.93
C PHE A 472 -22.81 -12.69 2.20
N SER A 473 -21.77 -13.40 1.73
CA SER A 473 -20.73 -12.82 0.88
C SER A 473 -20.50 -13.72 -0.32
N PHE A 474 -20.29 -13.07 -1.46
CA PHE A 474 -19.90 -13.69 -2.71
C PHE A 474 -18.72 -12.93 -3.30
N ASP A 475 -17.56 -13.60 -3.38
CA ASP A 475 -16.35 -13.04 -3.94
C ASP A 475 -15.94 -13.86 -5.17
N LYS A 476 -15.51 -13.17 -6.22
CA LYS A 476 -15.05 -13.80 -7.46
C LYS A 476 -13.76 -13.13 -7.91
N PHE A 477 -12.73 -13.96 -8.13
CA PHE A 477 -11.45 -13.57 -8.71
C PHE A 477 -11.28 -14.21 -10.08
N SER A 478 -10.66 -13.51 -11.02
CA SER A 478 -10.26 -14.04 -12.33
C SER A 478 -8.91 -13.45 -12.75
N ALA A 479 -8.07 -14.30 -13.31
CA ALA A 479 -6.79 -13.95 -13.87
C ALA A 479 -6.69 -14.45 -15.31
N THR A 480 -6.15 -13.59 -16.18
CA THR A 480 -5.90 -13.89 -17.58
C THR A 480 -4.55 -13.32 -17.99
N SER A 481 -3.86 -14.00 -18.91
CA SER A 481 -2.64 -13.48 -19.49
C SER A 481 -2.66 -13.54 -21.02
N VAL A 482 -1.98 -12.57 -21.62
CA VAL A 482 -1.74 -12.53 -23.07
C VAL A 482 -0.28 -12.18 -23.29
N THR A 483 0.42 -13.03 -24.01
CA THR A 483 1.81 -12.81 -24.40
C THR A 483 1.89 -12.53 -25.89
N ARG A 484 2.54 -11.43 -26.24
CA ARG A 484 2.95 -11.10 -27.61
C ARG A 484 4.46 -11.15 -27.63
N SER A 485 5.04 -12.20 -28.22
CA SER A 485 6.48 -12.40 -28.17
C SER A 485 7.05 -12.92 -29.48
N LYS A 486 8.33 -12.62 -29.68
CA LYS A 486 9.16 -13.19 -30.76
C LYS A 486 10.54 -13.54 -30.23
N ASN A 487 11.22 -14.46 -30.89
CA ASN A 487 12.64 -14.62 -30.73
C ASN A 487 13.34 -13.68 -31.71
N PRO A 488 14.22 -12.77 -31.25
CA PRO A 488 15.07 -11.99 -32.14
C PRO A 488 16.05 -12.87 -32.89
N TYR A 489 16.59 -12.36 -34.01
CA TYR A 489 17.77 -12.95 -34.62
C TYR A 489 18.95 -12.72 -33.70
N TYR A 490 19.63 -13.78 -33.32
CA TYR A 490 20.84 -13.72 -32.52
C TYR A 490 22.06 -14.14 -33.32
N TYR A 491 23.16 -13.46 -33.05
CA TYR A 491 24.45 -13.66 -33.72
C TYR A 491 25.51 -14.09 -32.70
N ASN A 492 26.50 -14.81 -33.16
CA ASN A 492 27.67 -15.11 -32.33
C ASN A 492 28.43 -13.82 -31.99
N PRO A 493 29.07 -13.69 -30.82
CA PRO A 493 29.95 -12.57 -30.56
C PRO A 493 31.04 -12.44 -31.62
N ALA A 494 31.20 -11.25 -32.17
CA ALA A 494 32.18 -10.96 -33.19
C ALA A 494 33.61 -10.96 -32.62
N THR A 495 34.55 -11.42 -33.42
CA THR A 495 35.98 -11.47 -33.06
C THR A 495 36.87 -10.66 -34.01
N ALA A 496 36.31 -10.19 -35.11
CA ALA A 496 37.06 -9.44 -36.14
C ALA A 496 36.13 -8.54 -36.96
N ARG A 497 36.77 -7.66 -37.75
CA ARG A 497 36.14 -6.87 -38.81
C ARG A 497 36.68 -7.28 -40.18
N ASP A 498 35.85 -7.10 -41.21
CA ASP A 498 36.29 -7.24 -42.61
C ASP A 498 37.16 -6.08 -43.07
N ALA A 499 37.60 -6.09 -44.34
CA ALA A 499 38.41 -5.05 -44.91
C ALA A 499 37.67 -3.69 -45.05
N GLU A 500 36.34 -3.73 -45.05
CA GLU A 500 35.43 -2.61 -45.14
C GLU A 500 35.10 -2.03 -43.74
N GLY A 501 35.54 -2.70 -42.65
CA GLY A 501 35.32 -2.31 -41.28
C GLY A 501 34.03 -2.84 -40.67
N ASN A 502 33.27 -3.71 -41.34
CA ASN A 502 32.05 -4.29 -40.81
C ASN A 502 32.39 -5.46 -39.86
N ILE A 503 31.55 -5.68 -38.88
CA ILE A 503 31.67 -6.80 -37.93
C ILE A 503 31.45 -8.14 -38.67
N ILE A 504 32.36 -9.08 -38.47
CA ILE A 504 32.22 -10.45 -38.94
C ILE A 504 31.54 -11.29 -37.86
N THR A 505 30.32 -11.76 -38.14
CA THR A 505 29.59 -12.65 -37.25
C THR A 505 28.59 -13.50 -38.01
N ASP A 506 28.28 -14.70 -37.48
CA ASP A 506 27.34 -15.65 -38.04
C ASP A 506 26.03 -15.66 -37.24
N VAL A 507 24.94 -16.01 -37.94
CA VAL A 507 23.65 -16.23 -37.30
C VAL A 507 23.72 -17.43 -36.35
N GLN A 508 23.54 -17.20 -35.08
CA GLN A 508 23.47 -18.22 -34.06
C GLN A 508 22.07 -18.84 -33.97
N THR A 509 21.05 -17.99 -34.03
CA THR A 509 19.64 -18.40 -33.93
C THR A 509 18.82 -17.57 -34.90
N THR A 510 18.06 -18.24 -35.76
CA THR A 510 17.11 -17.61 -36.66
C THR A 510 15.93 -17.08 -35.83
N GLY A 511 15.62 -15.81 -36.01
CA GLY A 511 14.57 -15.12 -35.31
C GLY A 511 13.22 -15.14 -36.04
N GLN A 512 12.30 -14.37 -35.51
CA GLN A 512 10.97 -14.11 -36.08
C GLN A 512 10.81 -12.61 -36.32
N GLU A 513 10.21 -12.25 -37.44
CA GLU A 513 9.94 -10.83 -37.77
C GLU A 513 8.81 -10.25 -36.95
N PHE A 514 7.74 -11.02 -36.72
CA PHE A 514 6.51 -10.58 -36.09
C PHE A 514 6.32 -11.18 -34.70
N LEU A 515 5.60 -10.42 -33.85
CA LEU A 515 5.19 -10.91 -32.55
C LEU A 515 4.12 -12.00 -32.70
N GLY A 516 4.42 -13.18 -32.23
CA GLY A 516 3.47 -14.25 -32.04
C GLY A 516 2.40 -13.89 -30.98
N TYR A 517 1.34 -14.67 -30.91
CA TYR A 517 0.29 -14.53 -29.92
C TYR A 517 0.16 -15.82 -29.13
N ALA A 518 0.23 -15.70 -27.80
CA ALA A 518 -0.10 -16.79 -26.90
C ALA A 518 -1.07 -16.29 -25.83
N LYS A 519 -2.13 -17.04 -25.61
CA LYS A 519 -3.04 -16.83 -24.49
C LYS A 519 -2.61 -17.80 -23.38
N GLY A 520 -2.34 -17.27 -22.19
CA GLY A 520 -2.03 -18.09 -21.02
C GLY A 520 -3.27 -18.76 -20.44
N ALA A 521 -3.07 -19.59 -19.44
CA ALA A 521 -4.17 -20.21 -18.71
C ALA A 521 -5.06 -19.15 -18.06
N GLU A 522 -6.36 -19.35 -18.13
CA GLU A 522 -7.34 -18.61 -17.36
C GLU A 522 -7.58 -19.33 -16.05
N TRP A 523 -7.37 -18.64 -14.93
CA TRP A 523 -7.65 -19.20 -13.64
C TRP A 523 -8.46 -18.22 -12.79
N GLY A 524 -9.16 -18.75 -11.82
CA GLY A 524 -9.94 -17.92 -10.93
C GLY A 524 -10.50 -18.72 -9.77
N ASP A 525 -10.93 -18.01 -8.76
CA ASP A 525 -11.64 -18.59 -7.63
C ASP A 525 -12.96 -17.86 -7.36
N GLN A 526 -13.80 -18.57 -6.65
CA GLN A 526 -15.08 -18.09 -6.18
C GLN A 526 -15.22 -18.51 -4.73
N SER A 527 -15.56 -17.57 -3.87
CA SER A 527 -15.83 -17.83 -2.46
C SER A 527 -17.27 -17.43 -2.12
N ILE A 528 -17.96 -18.30 -1.39
CA ILE A 528 -19.31 -18.04 -0.85
C ILE A 528 -19.21 -18.19 0.66
N TYR A 529 -19.55 -17.15 1.39
CA TYR A 529 -19.60 -17.14 2.84
C TYR A 529 -21.02 -16.90 3.33
N LEU A 530 -21.45 -17.72 4.27
CA LEU A 530 -22.73 -17.62 4.98
C LEU A 530 -22.46 -17.57 6.49
N GLU A 531 -23.14 -16.68 7.19
CA GLU A 531 -23.07 -16.53 8.64
C GLU A 531 -24.45 -16.26 9.24
N GLY A 532 -24.76 -16.92 10.32
CA GLY A 532 -25.90 -16.62 11.18
C GLY A 532 -25.42 -16.47 12.63
N MET A 533 -25.70 -15.32 13.23
CA MET A 533 -25.23 -15.02 14.59
C MET A 533 -26.40 -14.51 15.45
N PHE A 534 -26.58 -15.13 16.62
CA PHE A 534 -27.38 -14.58 17.70
C PHE A 534 -26.46 -14.01 18.76
N SER A 535 -26.70 -12.77 19.17
CA SER A 535 -25.99 -12.12 20.26
C SER A 535 -26.97 -11.66 21.32
N TYR A 536 -26.61 -11.87 22.57
CA TYR A 536 -27.38 -11.43 23.72
C TYR A 536 -26.50 -10.64 24.66
N ASN A 537 -26.90 -9.41 24.96
CA ASN A 537 -26.19 -8.55 25.90
C ASN A 537 -27.20 -7.85 26.82
N ARG A 538 -27.12 -8.15 28.13
CA ARG A 538 -28.06 -7.55 29.10
C ARG A 538 -27.44 -7.44 30.48
N ILE A 539 -27.64 -6.29 31.12
CA ILE A 539 -27.28 -6.05 32.51
C ILE A 539 -28.50 -6.32 33.38
N PHE A 540 -28.38 -7.31 34.29
CA PHE A 540 -29.39 -7.65 35.26
C PHE A 540 -29.08 -7.02 36.60
N GLY A 541 -30.10 -6.41 37.25
CA GLY A 541 -29.97 -5.84 38.57
C GLY A 541 -28.92 -4.71 38.69
N LYS A 542 -28.49 -4.10 37.57
CA LYS A 542 -27.40 -3.12 37.46
C LYS A 542 -26.02 -3.62 37.89
N VAL A 543 -25.86 -4.92 38.11
CA VAL A 543 -24.64 -5.55 38.69
C VAL A 543 -24.12 -6.69 37.81
N HIS A 544 -25.01 -7.48 37.21
CA HIS A 544 -24.60 -8.66 36.43
C HIS A 544 -24.68 -8.36 34.93
N ASP A 545 -23.54 -8.22 34.28
CA ASP A 545 -23.43 -8.09 32.81
C ASP A 545 -23.32 -9.49 32.20
N VAL A 546 -24.33 -9.88 31.43
CA VAL A 546 -24.41 -11.19 30.77
C VAL A 546 -24.29 -10.99 29.28
N ASN A 547 -23.22 -11.55 28.70
CA ASN A 547 -22.95 -11.56 27.26
C ASN A 547 -22.91 -13.00 26.79
N ALA A 548 -23.71 -13.34 25.77
CA ALA A 548 -23.71 -14.65 25.13
C ALA A 548 -23.77 -14.48 23.61
N MET A 549 -23.14 -15.40 22.90
CA MET A 549 -23.14 -15.42 21.44
C MET A 549 -23.27 -16.86 20.95
N PHE A 550 -24.12 -17.06 19.96
CA PHE A 550 -24.18 -18.28 19.15
C PHE A 550 -23.90 -17.93 17.70
N LEU A 551 -22.93 -18.58 17.10
CA LEU A 551 -22.48 -18.34 15.74
C LEU A 551 -22.44 -19.64 14.95
N TYR A 552 -22.99 -19.60 13.75
CA TYR A 552 -22.78 -20.59 12.70
C TYR A 552 -22.24 -19.89 11.46
N ASN A 553 -21.15 -20.39 10.86
CA ASN A 553 -20.66 -19.93 9.59
C ASN A 553 -20.26 -21.09 8.67
N GLN A 554 -20.28 -20.80 7.39
CA GLN A 554 -19.86 -21.73 6.32
C GLN A 554 -19.15 -20.94 5.23
N ASN A 555 -17.99 -21.43 4.80
CA ASN A 555 -17.24 -20.89 3.68
C ASN A 555 -17.03 -21.97 2.62
N ILE A 556 -17.43 -21.71 1.40
CA ILE A 556 -17.26 -22.60 0.23
C ILE A 556 -16.35 -21.88 -0.74
N ARG A 557 -15.22 -22.48 -1.07
CA ARG A 557 -14.27 -21.95 -2.06
C ARG A 557 -14.15 -22.91 -3.23
N LYS A 558 -14.29 -22.39 -4.46
CA LYS A 558 -14.15 -23.14 -5.70
C LYS A 558 -13.08 -22.50 -6.55
N THR A 559 -12.09 -23.28 -6.92
CA THR A 559 -11.01 -22.84 -7.82
C THR A 559 -11.21 -23.49 -9.17
N LYS A 560 -11.09 -22.70 -10.25
CA LYS A 560 -11.18 -23.20 -11.64
C LYS A 560 -9.97 -22.72 -12.41
N VAL A 561 -9.35 -23.65 -13.14
CA VAL A 561 -8.28 -23.37 -14.10
C VAL A 561 -8.75 -23.81 -15.48
N ARG A 562 -8.71 -22.90 -16.45
CA ARG A 562 -8.97 -23.20 -17.86
C ARG A 562 -7.70 -23.01 -18.65
N PHE A 563 -7.21 -24.08 -19.23
CA PHE A 563 -6.09 -24.02 -20.16
C PHE A 563 -6.60 -23.68 -21.56
N PRO A 564 -5.88 -22.83 -22.32
CA PRO A 564 -6.24 -22.59 -23.71
C PRO A 564 -6.08 -23.89 -24.52
N VAL A 565 -7.02 -24.16 -25.41
CA VAL A 565 -6.88 -25.26 -26.38
C VAL A 565 -5.77 -24.86 -27.35
N GLN A 566 -4.69 -25.67 -27.41
CA GLN A 566 -3.63 -25.51 -28.40
C GLN A 566 -3.93 -26.39 -29.61
N PHE A 567 -3.90 -25.79 -30.79
CA PHE A 567 -3.80 -26.54 -32.04
C PHE A 567 -2.36 -26.98 -32.20
N LEU A 568 -2.16 -28.28 -32.28
CA LEU A 568 -0.85 -28.84 -32.62
C LEU A 568 -0.60 -28.74 -34.13
N SER A 569 0.68 -28.72 -34.53
CA SER A 569 1.08 -28.60 -35.94
C SER A 569 0.60 -29.76 -36.83
N ASP A 570 0.17 -30.85 -36.24
CA ASP A 570 -0.41 -32.02 -36.90
C ASP A 570 -1.95 -31.95 -37.09
N GLY A 571 -2.57 -30.81 -36.70
CA GLY A 571 -4.02 -30.63 -36.79
C GLY A 571 -4.81 -31.29 -35.68
N SER A 572 -4.17 -31.89 -34.68
CA SER A 572 -4.80 -32.45 -33.51
C SER A 572 -5.03 -31.38 -32.41
N PHE A 573 -5.97 -31.64 -31.51
CA PHE A 573 -6.25 -30.80 -30.35
C PHE A 573 -5.55 -31.37 -29.12
N ALA A 574 -4.68 -30.61 -28.49
CA ALA A 574 -4.24 -30.90 -27.14
C ALA A 574 -5.16 -30.12 -26.16
N ALA A 575 -6.14 -30.80 -25.62
CA ALA A 575 -6.88 -30.30 -24.46
C ALA A 575 -6.20 -30.87 -23.21
N SER A 576 -5.45 -30.07 -22.48
CA SER A 576 -5.05 -30.44 -21.12
C SER A 576 -6.27 -30.27 -20.21
N HIS A 577 -7.00 -31.36 -20.04
CA HIS A 577 -8.09 -31.42 -19.07
C HIS A 577 -7.46 -31.87 -17.74
N GLN A 578 -7.20 -30.93 -16.82
CA GLN A 578 -7.11 -31.28 -15.41
C GLN A 578 -8.53 -31.30 -14.86
N PRO A 579 -8.94 -32.39 -14.18
CA PRO A 579 -10.25 -32.43 -13.55
C PRO A 579 -10.36 -31.27 -12.55
N ASP A 580 -11.55 -30.68 -12.45
CA ASP A 580 -11.90 -29.71 -11.41
C ASP A 580 -11.41 -30.28 -10.08
N GLN A 581 -10.52 -29.58 -9.39
CA GLN A 581 -10.19 -29.94 -8.02
C GLN A 581 -11.44 -29.66 -7.18
N ASP A 582 -12.02 -30.75 -6.74
CA ASP A 582 -13.30 -30.77 -6.03
C ASP A 582 -13.27 -29.91 -4.76
N ASP A 583 -14.43 -29.33 -4.52
CA ASP A 583 -14.86 -28.53 -3.39
C ASP A 583 -14.14 -28.86 -2.07
N VAL A 584 -13.28 -27.98 -1.60
CA VAL A 584 -12.78 -28.07 -0.22
C VAL A 584 -13.86 -27.51 0.70
N TRP A 585 -14.63 -28.43 1.30
CA TRP A 585 -15.55 -28.11 2.38
C TRP A 585 -14.76 -27.76 3.63
N GLN A 586 -14.80 -26.50 4.06
CA GLN A 586 -14.34 -26.10 5.39
C GLN A 586 -15.55 -25.65 6.20
N GLY A 587 -16.13 -26.61 6.92
CA GLY A 587 -17.12 -26.34 7.96
C GLY A 587 -16.42 -26.31 9.32
N CYS A 588 -16.68 -25.29 10.13
CA CYS A 588 -16.44 -25.25 11.56
C CYS A 588 -17.77 -25.14 12.26
#